data_93a73ac3430d34fac4338505e89f5aa9
#
_entry.id   93a73ac3430d34fac4338505e89f5aa9
#
_cell.length_a   1.000
_cell.length_b   1.000
_cell.length_c   1.000
_cell.angle_alpha   90.00
_cell.angle_beta   90.00
_cell.angle_gamma   90.00
#
_symmetry.space_group_name_H-M   'P 1'
#
loop_
_entity.id
_entity.type
_entity.pdbx_description
1 polymer ?
#
loop_
_entity_poly.entity_id
_entity_poly.type
_entity_poly.pdbx_seq_one_letter_code
_entity_poly.pdbx_strand_id
1 'polypeptide(L)'
;VSPLVSLMKDQVGALVQAGVAAAFLNNSLTDNQKALMLRRAREGWYKIIYVAPERLEMPGFQRFAQEKLISMVTVDEAHCISQWGQDFRPSYLRIKAFVDSLPNRPVVGAFTATATARVRDDIRSHLELHQPYEVTTGFDRPNLYFETRRALPSQKPKELLDLVLREGDNAGIVYCSTTKQVDETARLLQSRGIRAAAYHAKLDAEVRRKNQDDFLYDRVQIMVATNAFGMGIDKPNVRFVIHYNMPKDLESYYQEAGRAGRDGLPSRCILLYSGTDVRTIRFFIDKEMEADNGLPADVKAEAARKAEERLRYMTFYSTTQKCLRRFMLNYFGEAAPEKCGNCSCCLFAEQNAQEVEPVSYTHLTLPT
;
A
#
# COMPACT_ATOMS: atom_id res chain seq x y z
N VAL A 1 5.47 -6.91 16.04
CA VAL A 1 6.19 -7.44 14.87
C VAL A 1 5.80 -6.62 13.66
N SER A 2 6.76 -6.06 12.93
CA SER A 2 6.48 -5.23 11.73
C SER A 2 7.46 -5.61 10.62
N PRO A 3 7.04 -5.58 9.34
CA PRO A 3 7.88 -6.00 8.22
C PRO A 3 8.84 -4.90 7.74
N LEU A 4 8.71 -3.68 8.25
CA LEU A 4 9.26 -2.47 7.64
C LEU A 4 10.31 -1.80 8.52
N VAL A 5 11.55 -1.94 8.11
CA VAL A 5 12.73 -1.38 8.83
C VAL A 5 12.66 0.15 8.96
N SER A 6 12.25 0.86 7.90
CA SER A 6 12.11 2.33 7.91
C SER A 6 11.02 2.78 8.88
N LEU A 7 9.83 2.15 8.79
CA LEU A 7 8.69 2.46 9.66
C LEU A 7 9.01 2.25 11.14
N MET A 8 9.70 1.15 11.47
CA MET A 8 10.11 0.90 12.86
C MET A 8 10.92 2.04 13.46
N LYS A 9 11.83 2.62 12.68
CA LYS A 9 12.67 3.72 13.14
C LYS A 9 11.85 4.98 13.42
N ASP A 10 10.93 5.30 12.51
CA ASP A 10 10.09 6.49 12.62
C ASP A 10 9.10 6.36 13.79
N GLN A 11 8.45 5.20 13.93
CA GLN A 11 7.53 4.91 15.03
C GLN A 11 8.25 4.92 16.40
N VAL A 12 9.43 4.30 16.48
CA VAL A 12 10.23 4.34 17.72
C VAL A 12 10.67 5.76 18.03
N GLY A 13 11.08 6.53 17.02
CA GLY A 13 11.42 7.95 17.18
C GLY A 13 10.25 8.77 17.75
N ALA A 14 9.04 8.60 17.20
CA ALA A 14 7.83 9.26 17.68
C ALA A 14 7.47 8.85 19.12
N LEU A 15 7.56 7.56 19.45
CA LEU A 15 7.31 7.05 20.81
C LEU A 15 8.30 7.64 21.83
N VAL A 16 9.58 7.68 21.49
CA VAL A 16 10.62 8.25 22.36
C VAL A 16 10.38 9.75 22.57
N GLN A 17 10.01 10.49 21.54
CA GLN A 17 9.63 11.91 21.66
C GLN A 17 8.39 12.11 22.54
N ALA A 18 7.45 11.16 22.53
CA ALA A 18 6.28 11.14 23.40
C ALA A 18 6.60 10.63 24.81
N GLY A 19 7.87 10.37 25.17
CA GLY A 19 8.29 9.89 26.49
C GLY A 19 8.11 8.39 26.70
N VAL A 20 7.78 7.62 25.67
CA VAL A 20 7.66 6.15 25.76
C VAL A 20 8.98 5.50 25.41
N ALA A 21 9.54 4.72 26.36
CA ALA A 21 10.78 3.97 26.12
C ALA A 21 10.53 2.83 25.13
N ALA A 22 10.99 3.02 23.89
CA ALA A 22 10.84 2.07 22.79
C ALA A 22 12.17 1.77 22.10
N ALA A 23 12.28 0.59 21.49
CA ALA A 23 13.44 0.16 20.70
C ALA A 23 13.00 -0.65 19.48
N PHE A 24 13.93 -0.88 18.55
CA PHE A 24 13.70 -1.79 17.43
C PHE A 24 14.85 -2.78 17.27
N LEU A 25 14.53 -3.95 16.71
CA LEU A 25 15.47 -5.02 16.38
C LEU A 25 15.26 -5.44 14.91
N ASN A 26 16.15 -5.02 14.03
CA ASN A 26 16.10 -5.32 12.61
C ASN A 26 17.51 -5.45 11.99
N ASN A 27 17.59 -5.58 10.67
CA ASN A 27 18.84 -5.80 9.94
C ASN A 27 19.72 -4.56 9.81
N SER A 28 19.21 -3.36 10.12
CA SER A 28 20.02 -2.12 10.04
C SER A 28 20.96 -1.92 11.23
N LEU A 29 20.76 -2.67 12.33
CA LEU A 29 21.60 -2.58 13.52
C LEU A 29 22.87 -3.40 13.36
N THR A 30 24.00 -2.84 13.79
CA THR A 30 25.25 -3.59 13.97
C THR A 30 25.11 -4.62 15.11
N ASP A 31 26.00 -5.59 15.17
CA ASP A 31 25.94 -6.62 16.21
C ASP A 31 26.13 -6.04 17.61
N ASN A 32 26.98 -5.02 17.76
CA ASN A 32 27.16 -4.30 19.02
C ASN A 32 25.87 -3.57 19.44
N GLN A 33 25.18 -2.94 18.49
CA GLN A 33 23.89 -2.27 18.75
C GLN A 33 22.80 -3.27 19.14
N LYS A 34 22.74 -4.43 18.46
CA LYS A 34 21.81 -5.52 18.83
C LYS A 34 22.09 -6.05 20.25
N ALA A 35 23.36 -6.30 20.57
CA ALA A 35 23.77 -6.76 21.90
C ALA A 35 23.42 -5.76 23.00
N LEU A 36 23.69 -4.46 22.77
CA LEU A 36 23.34 -3.39 23.71
C LEU A 36 21.82 -3.28 23.89
N MET A 37 21.05 -3.34 22.82
CA MET A 37 19.58 -3.29 22.85
C MET A 37 19.02 -4.46 23.67
N LEU A 38 19.48 -5.69 23.41
CA LEU A 38 19.01 -6.88 24.14
C LEU A 38 19.40 -6.83 25.62
N ARG A 39 20.57 -6.30 25.96
CA ARG A 39 20.97 -6.10 27.39
C ARG A 39 20.00 -5.13 28.07
N ARG A 40 19.77 -3.97 27.50
CA ARG A 40 18.82 -2.97 28.03
C ARG A 40 17.38 -3.51 28.10
N ALA A 41 16.97 -4.33 27.13
CA ALA A 41 15.67 -5.01 27.16
C ALA A 41 15.54 -5.95 28.37
N ARG A 42 16.60 -6.74 28.67
CA ARG A 42 16.65 -7.59 29.90
C ARG A 42 16.61 -6.78 31.19
N GLU A 43 17.21 -5.62 31.21
CA GLU A 43 17.19 -4.68 32.34
C GLU A 43 15.82 -3.95 32.46
N GLY A 44 14.89 -4.17 31.52
CA GLY A 44 13.54 -3.60 31.59
C GLY A 44 13.42 -2.16 31.13
N TRP A 45 14.40 -1.66 30.34
CA TRP A 45 14.43 -0.26 29.87
C TRP A 45 13.30 0.06 28.90
N TYR A 46 12.82 -0.93 28.12
CA TYR A 46 11.86 -0.69 27.06
C TYR A 46 10.47 -1.21 27.42
N LYS A 47 9.46 -0.40 27.11
CA LYS A 47 8.04 -0.80 27.18
C LYS A 47 7.56 -1.42 25.87
N ILE A 48 8.12 -0.97 24.75
CA ILE A 48 7.75 -1.43 23.41
C ILE A 48 9.02 -1.79 22.62
N ILE A 49 9.03 -2.96 22.02
CA ILE A 49 10.12 -3.41 21.15
C ILE A 49 9.54 -3.79 19.79
N TYR A 50 9.93 -3.06 18.75
CA TYR A 50 9.63 -3.42 17.38
C TYR A 50 10.61 -4.46 16.87
N VAL A 51 10.10 -5.54 16.28
CA VAL A 51 10.93 -6.65 15.80
C VAL A 51 10.56 -7.01 14.37
N ALA A 52 11.56 -7.17 13.50
CA ALA A 52 11.36 -7.75 12.20
C ALA A 52 11.07 -9.25 12.33
N PRO A 53 10.11 -9.82 11.57
CA PRO A 53 9.68 -11.21 11.72
C PRO A 53 10.86 -12.21 11.59
N GLU A 54 11.87 -11.90 10.76
CA GLU A 54 13.07 -12.73 10.57
C GLU A 54 13.97 -12.75 11.82
N ARG A 55 13.75 -11.85 12.77
CA ARG A 55 14.53 -11.75 14.01
C ARG A 55 13.91 -12.49 15.19
N LEU A 56 12.69 -12.96 15.05
CA LEU A 56 12.01 -13.74 16.09
C LEU A 56 12.76 -15.04 16.43
N GLU A 57 13.47 -15.64 15.45
CA GLU A 57 14.28 -16.85 15.63
C GLU A 57 15.71 -16.59 16.12
N MET A 58 16.09 -15.31 16.32
CA MET A 58 17.43 -14.98 16.79
C MET A 58 17.64 -15.50 18.21
N PRO A 59 18.69 -16.35 18.48
CA PRO A 59 18.85 -16.99 19.80
C PRO A 59 18.92 -16.00 20.97
N GLY A 60 19.50 -14.82 20.73
CA GLY A 60 19.57 -13.75 21.73
C GLY A 60 18.21 -13.15 22.07
N PHE A 61 17.33 -13.00 21.05
CA PHE A 61 15.97 -12.48 21.23
C PHE A 61 15.05 -13.54 21.85
N GLN A 62 15.14 -14.79 21.42
CA GLN A 62 14.38 -15.89 22.02
C GLN A 62 14.69 -16.06 23.52
N ARG A 63 15.97 -16.06 23.89
CA ARG A 63 16.37 -16.10 25.33
C ARG A 63 15.79 -14.94 26.12
N PHE A 64 15.87 -13.72 25.58
CA PHE A 64 15.24 -12.55 26.20
C PHE A 64 13.74 -12.76 26.40
N ALA A 65 13.04 -13.23 25.34
CA ALA A 65 11.60 -13.43 25.35
C ALA A 65 11.13 -14.53 26.31
N GLN A 66 11.98 -15.53 26.57
CA GLN A 66 11.73 -16.58 27.57
C GLN A 66 12.02 -16.13 29.01
N GLU A 67 12.96 -15.20 29.20
CA GLU A 67 13.34 -14.67 30.52
C GLU A 67 12.38 -13.55 31.00
N LYS A 68 11.67 -12.91 30.11
CA LYS A 68 10.82 -11.75 30.41
C LYS A 68 9.35 -12.00 30.08
N LEU A 69 8.47 -11.45 30.90
CA LEU A 69 7.05 -11.47 30.62
C LEU A 69 6.73 -10.58 29.42
N ILE A 70 6.34 -11.21 28.33
CA ILE A 70 5.78 -10.53 27.15
C ILE A 70 4.26 -10.52 27.33
N SER A 71 3.69 -9.37 27.63
CA SER A 71 2.24 -9.24 27.87
C SER A 71 1.42 -9.19 26.58
N MET A 72 2.00 -8.65 25.49
CA MET A 72 1.31 -8.50 24.22
C MET A 72 2.27 -8.66 23.03
N VAL A 73 1.83 -9.37 22.00
CA VAL A 73 2.46 -9.43 20.68
C VAL A 73 1.53 -8.81 19.66
N THR A 74 1.93 -7.69 19.08
CA THR A 74 1.20 -7.02 18.00
C THR A 74 1.83 -7.36 16.67
N VAL A 75 1.02 -7.85 15.73
CA VAL A 75 1.41 -8.17 14.35
C VAL A 75 0.89 -7.07 13.45
N ASP A 76 1.79 -6.25 12.95
CA ASP A 76 1.53 -5.20 11.97
C ASP A 76 1.57 -5.78 10.56
N GLU A 77 0.81 -5.19 9.62
CA GLU A 77 0.64 -5.69 8.25
C GLU A 77 0.33 -7.21 8.24
N ALA A 78 -0.61 -7.63 9.09
CA ALA A 78 -0.92 -9.03 9.30
C ALA A 78 -1.36 -9.78 8.03
N HIS A 79 -1.80 -9.05 6.98
CA HIS A 79 -2.09 -9.63 5.67
C HIS A 79 -0.88 -10.36 5.04
N CYS A 80 0.35 -10.02 5.47
CA CYS A 80 1.58 -10.70 5.02
C CYS A 80 1.63 -12.19 5.41
N ILE A 81 0.78 -12.65 6.34
CA ILE A 81 0.69 -14.08 6.71
C ILE A 81 -0.05 -14.91 5.67
N SER A 82 -0.94 -14.28 4.91
CA SER A 82 -1.81 -14.96 3.94
C SER A 82 -1.18 -14.99 2.55
N GLN A 83 -1.20 -16.15 1.92
CA GLN A 83 -0.84 -16.29 0.51
C GLN A 83 -1.83 -15.60 -0.44
N TRP A 84 -2.99 -15.20 0.07
CA TRP A 84 -4.00 -14.41 -0.63
C TRP A 84 -3.82 -12.90 -0.40
N GLY A 85 -2.94 -12.52 0.54
CA GLY A 85 -2.54 -11.14 0.75
C GLY A 85 -1.65 -10.62 -0.38
N GLN A 86 -1.56 -9.31 -0.50
CA GLN A 86 -0.79 -8.64 -1.57
C GLN A 86 0.74 -8.79 -1.43
N ASP A 87 1.24 -9.04 -0.22
CA ASP A 87 2.68 -9.11 0.12
C ASP A 87 2.92 -10.28 1.07
N PHE A 88 2.70 -11.51 0.57
CA PHE A 88 2.96 -12.71 1.36
C PHE A 88 4.43 -12.81 1.74
N ARG A 89 4.68 -13.00 3.05
CA ARG A 89 6.04 -13.16 3.61
C ARG A 89 6.14 -14.44 4.43
N PRO A 90 6.90 -15.43 3.97
CA PRO A 90 7.07 -16.70 4.69
C PRO A 90 7.52 -16.54 6.14
N SER A 91 8.27 -15.48 6.45
CA SER A 91 8.71 -15.17 7.82
C SER A 91 7.56 -14.91 8.80
N TYR A 92 6.39 -14.46 8.30
CA TYR A 92 5.19 -14.26 9.12
C TYR A 92 4.59 -15.56 9.65
N LEU A 93 4.74 -16.67 8.92
CA LEU A 93 4.28 -17.99 9.37
C LEU A 93 4.99 -18.45 10.66
N ARG A 94 6.16 -17.86 10.97
CA ARG A 94 6.95 -18.19 12.18
C ARG A 94 6.48 -17.46 13.42
N ILE A 95 5.62 -16.44 13.28
CA ILE A 95 5.13 -15.64 14.41
C ILE A 95 4.37 -16.52 15.40
N LYS A 96 3.53 -17.44 14.90
CA LYS A 96 2.83 -18.39 15.77
C LYS A 96 3.80 -19.22 16.60
N ALA A 97 4.79 -19.85 15.97
CA ALA A 97 5.78 -20.67 16.65
C ALA A 97 6.54 -19.87 17.73
N PHE A 98 6.84 -18.60 17.47
CA PHE A 98 7.41 -17.70 18.47
C PHE A 98 6.46 -17.48 19.64
N VAL A 99 5.18 -17.16 19.39
CA VAL A 99 4.17 -16.96 20.45
C VAL A 99 4.01 -18.22 21.31
N ASP A 100 3.97 -19.39 20.68
CA ASP A 100 3.84 -20.67 21.39
C ASP A 100 5.08 -21.06 22.20
N SER A 101 6.26 -20.53 21.84
CA SER A 101 7.51 -20.75 22.59
C SER A 101 7.61 -19.93 23.87
N LEU A 102 6.74 -18.94 24.09
CA LEU A 102 6.77 -18.09 25.26
C LEU A 102 6.24 -18.83 26.52
N PRO A 103 6.82 -18.60 27.70
CA PRO A 103 6.38 -19.27 28.95
C PRO A 103 4.89 -19.04 29.26
N ASN A 104 4.36 -17.87 28.90
CA ASN A 104 2.97 -17.52 29.04
C ASN A 104 2.50 -16.96 27.69
N ARG A 105 1.35 -17.44 27.20
CA ARG A 105 0.78 -16.93 25.98
C ARG A 105 0.38 -15.45 26.15
N PRO A 106 0.95 -14.53 25.39
CA PRO A 106 0.59 -13.10 25.44
C PRO A 106 -0.77 -12.86 24.79
N VAL A 107 -1.33 -11.68 25.01
CA VAL A 107 -2.40 -11.17 24.15
C VAL A 107 -1.83 -10.97 22.74
N VAL A 108 -2.50 -11.53 21.72
CA VAL A 108 -2.08 -11.39 20.33
C VAL A 108 -3.03 -10.45 19.61
N GLY A 109 -2.50 -9.35 19.07
CA GLY A 109 -3.21 -8.40 18.20
C GLY A 109 -2.69 -8.46 16.79
N ALA A 110 -3.59 -8.48 15.80
CA ALA A 110 -3.26 -8.45 14.38
C ALA A 110 -3.91 -7.25 13.71
N PHE A 111 -3.11 -6.44 13.02
CA PHE A 111 -3.54 -5.21 12.37
C PHE A 111 -3.15 -5.20 10.90
N THR A 112 -4.08 -4.76 10.06
CA THR A 112 -3.83 -4.58 8.62
C THR A 112 -4.80 -3.55 8.03
N ALA A 113 -4.36 -2.79 7.05
CA ALA A 113 -5.19 -1.84 6.31
C ALA A 113 -5.98 -2.52 5.18
N THR A 114 -5.55 -3.70 4.72
CA THR A 114 -6.11 -4.37 3.53
C THR A 114 -6.29 -5.85 3.81
N ALA A 115 -7.50 -6.26 4.17
CA ALA A 115 -7.81 -7.67 4.36
C ALA A 115 -9.20 -7.99 3.81
N THR A 116 -9.28 -8.77 2.74
CA THR A 116 -10.50 -9.41 2.30
C THR A 116 -10.98 -10.42 3.35
N ALA A 117 -12.22 -10.89 3.27
CA ALA A 117 -12.75 -11.89 4.21
C ALA A 117 -11.83 -13.11 4.32
N ARG A 118 -11.33 -13.61 3.19
CA ARG A 118 -10.42 -14.75 3.13
C ARG A 118 -9.08 -14.47 3.83
N VAL A 119 -8.51 -13.28 3.65
CA VAL A 119 -7.26 -12.89 4.32
C VAL A 119 -7.48 -12.79 5.84
N ARG A 120 -8.63 -12.30 6.30
CA ARG A 120 -8.97 -12.28 7.73
C ARG A 120 -9.06 -13.69 8.33
N ASP A 121 -9.68 -14.63 7.60
CA ASP A 121 -9.75 -16.04 8.04
C ASP A 121 -8.36 -16.67 8.12
N ASP A 122 -7.47 -16.40 7.15
CA ASP A 122 -6.09 -16.86 7.18
C ASP A 122 -5.32 -16.26 8.39
N ILE A 123 -5.47 -14.95 8.65
CA ILE A 123 -4.83 -14.31 9.82
C ILE A 123 -5.28 -14.99 11.11
N ARG A 124 -6.59 -15.21 11.27
CA ARG A 124 -7.16 -15.86 12.45
C ARG A 124 -6.61 -17.27 12.63
N SER A 125 -6.58 -18.04 11.55
CA SER A 125 -6.14 -19.43 11.54
C SER A 125 -4.63 -19.56 11.79
N HIS A 126 -3.80 -18.83 11.05
CA HIS A 126 -2.34 -18.95 11.17
C HIS A 126 -1.76 -18.41 12.47
N LEU A 127 -2.40 -17.40 13.08
CA LEU A 127 -2.01 -16.89 14.40
C LEU A 127 -2.73 -17.62 15.53
N GLU A 128 -3.65 -18.56 15.22
CA GLU A 128 -4.51 -19.25 16.21
C GLU A 128 -5.13 -18.26 17.21
N LEU A 129 -5.81 -17.24 16.68
CA LEU A 129 -6.46 -16.26 17.55
C LEU A 129 -7.68 -16.87 18.22
N HIS A 130 -7.68 -16.90 19.56
CA HIS A 130 -8.75 -17.50 20.34
C HIS A 130 -9.84 -16.47 20.60
N GLN A 131 -11.05 -16.67 20.01
CA GLN A 131 -12.21 -15.78 20.17
C GLN A 131 -11.83 -14.29 20.03
N PRO A 132 -11.17 -13.89 18.91
CA PRO A 132 -10.66 -12.53 18.78
C PRO A 132 -11.81 -11.52 18.74
N TYR A 133 -11.59 -10.37 19.35
CA TYR A 133 -12.43 -9.21 19.10
C TYR A 133 -12.05 -8.62 17.73
N GLU A 134 -12.97 -8.65 16.78
CA GLU A 134 -12.73 -8.18 15.41
C GLU A 134 -13.42 -6.85 15.18
N VAL A 135 -12.65 -5.89 14.65
CA VAL A 135 -13.14 -4.56 14.26
C VAL A 135 -12.72 -4.29 12.83
N THR A 136 -13.67 -3.89 12.00
CA THR A 136 -13.43 -3.36 10.67
C THR A 136 -13.98 -1.94 10.64
N THR A 137 -13.10 -0.96 10.43
CA THR A 137 -13.48 0.47 10.41
C THR A 137 -14.03 0.94 9.06
N GLY A 138 -14.10 0.03 8.08
CA GLY A 138 -14.51 0.30 6.71
C GLY A 138 -13.36 0.71 5.80
N PHE A 139 -13.59 0.56 4.49
CA PHE A 139 -12.63 0.89 3.43
C PHE A 139 -13.00 2.19 2.71
N ASP A 140 -14.15 2.78 3.01
CA ASP A 140 -14.57 4.00 2.33
C ASP A 140 -13.73 5.22 2.79
N ARG A 141 -13.26 5.94 1.80
CA ARG A 141 -12.55 7.21 1.94
C ARG A 141 -13.29 8.28 1.12
N PRO A 142 -14.37 8.88 1.66
CA PRO A 142 -15.25 9.76 0.91
C PRO A 142 -14.56 11.01 0.37
N ASN A 143 -13.48 11.45 1.00
CA ASN A 143 -12.67 12.59 0.57
C ASN A 143 -11.79 12.30 -0.67
N LEU A 144 -11.66 11.04 -1.11
CA LEU A 144 -10.85 10.70 -2.27
C LEU A 144 -11.72 10.67 -3.53
N TYR A 145 -11.30 11.39 -4.55
CA TYR A 145 -11.84 11.29 -5.91
C TYR A 145 -11.04 10.26 -6.70
N PHE A 146 -11.71 9.25 -7.27
CA PHE A 146 -11.08 8.20 -8.07
C PHE A 146 -11.33 8.43 -9.55
N GLU A 147 -10.25 8.33 -10.34
CA GLU A 147 -10.28 8.51 -11.78
C GLU A 147 -9.43 7.46 -12.49
N THR A 148 -9.95 6.88 -13.58
CA THR A 148 -9.18 6.06 -14.52
C THR A 148 -9.16 6.74 -15.88
N ARG A 149 -7.95 6.86 -16.47
CA ARG A 149 -7.75 7.41 -17.81
C ARG A 149 -7.04 6.41 -18.69
N ARG A 150 -7.60 6.14 -19.86
CA ARG A 150 -6.87 5.39 -20.89
C ARG A 150 -5.88 6.32 -21.56
N ALA A 151 -4.61 5.93 -21.57
CA ALA A 151 -3.54 6.67 -22.23
C ALA A 151 -2.57 5.71 -22.90
N LEU A 152 -2.24 5.95 -24.16
CA LEU A 152 -1.16 5.22 -24.82
C LEU A 152 0.18 5.52 -24.12
N PRO A 153 1.15 4.60 -24.12
CA PRO A 153 2.45 4.84 -23.49
C PRO A 153 3.12 6.15 -23.94
N SER A 154 2.99 6.51 -25.23
CA SER A 154 3.54 7.76 -25.77
C SER A 154 2.81 9.03 -25.30
N GLN A 155 1.57 8.91 -24.83
CA GLN A 155 0.75 10.03 -24.35
C GLN A 155 0.90 10.24 -22.83
N LYS A 156 1.26 9.20 -22.06
CA LYS A 156 1.36 9.28 -20.60
C LYS A 156 2.26 10.42 -20.08
N PRO A 157 3.42 10.74 -20.69
CA PRO A 157 4.24 11.85 -20.21
C PRO A 157 3.51 13.21 -20.29
N LYS A 158 2.77 13.45 -21.37
CA LYS A 158 1.98 14.67 -21.55
C LYS A 158 0.80 14.70 -20.57
N GLU A 159 0.04 13.62 -20.48
CA GLU A 159 -1.08 13.50 -19.53
C GLU A 159 -0.64 13.73 -18.08
N LEU A 160 0.48 13.12 -17.69
CA LEU A 160 1.05 13.34 -16.34
C LEU A 160 1.38 14.80 -16.10
N LEU A 161 2.06 15.44 -17.05
CA LEU A 161 2.44 16.84 -16.92
C LEU A 161 1.22 17.76 -16.82
N ASP A 162 0.21 17.55 -17.66
CA ASP A 162 -1.03 18.32 -17.64
C ASP A 162 -1.78 18.13 -16.31
N LEU A 163 -1.78 16.91 -15.74
CA LEU A 163 -2.37 16.62 -14.43
C LEU A 163 -1.64 17.35 -13.31
N VAL A 164 -0.31 17.24 -13.28
CA VAL A 164 0.52 17.84 -12.24
C VAL A 164 0.43 19.37 -12.26
N LEU A 165 0.44 19.99 -13.46
CA LEU A 165 0.31 21.44 -13.59
C LEU A 165 -1.05 21.98 -13.09
N ARG A 166 -2.12 21.19 -13.21
CA ARG A 166 -3.44 21.54 -12.67
C ARG A 166 -3.50 21.51 -11.15
N GLU A 167 -2.63 20.74 -10.50
CA GLU A 167 -2.55 20.64 -9.05
C GLU A 167 -1.75 21.81 -8.42
N GLY A 168 -1.11 22.66 -9.23
CA GLY A 168 -0.33 23.82 -8.74
C GLY A 168 0.77 23.38 -7.76
N ASP A 169 0.82 24.00 -6.58
CA ASP A 169 1.82 23.73 -5.54
C ASP A 169 1.45 22.57 -4.59
N ASN A 170 0.39 21.85 -4.87
CA ASN A 170 -0.06 20.72 -4.06
C ASN A 170 0.99 19.61 -4.01
N ALA A 171 1.19 19.01 -2.82
CA ALA A 171 2.05 17.84 -2.66
C ALA A 171 1.40 16.60 -3.28
N GLY A 172 2.19 15.82 -4.03
CA GLY A 172 1.70 14.62 -4.71
C GLY A 172 2.70 13.48 -4.80
N ILE A 173 2.17 12.29 -5.09
CA ILE A 173 2.99 11.09 -5.33
C ILE A 173 2.66 10.56 -6.72
N VAL A 174 3.70 10.18 -7.48
CA VAL A 174 3.58 9.53 -8.78
C VAL A 174 4.20 8.14 -8.70
N TYR A 175 3.39 7.10 -8.86
CA TYR A 175 3.86 5.72 -8.85
C TYR A 175 4.17 5.22 -10.26
N CYS A 176 5.38 4.67 -10.43
CA CYS A 176 5.85 4.04 -11.66
C CYS A 176 6.24 2.57 -11.41
N SER A 177 6.10 1.73 -12.42
CA SER A 177 6.37 0.29 -12.31
C SER A 177 7.85 -0.08 -12.27
N THR A 178 8.74 0.76 -12.81
CA THR A 178 10.18 0.49 -12.91
C THR A 178 11.04 1.65 -12.41
N THR A 179 12.24 1.32 -11.93
CA THR A 179 13.21 2.33 -11.47
C THR A 179 13.62 3.29 -12.59
N LYS A 180 13.81 2.78 -13.82
CA LYS A 180 14.12 3.58 -15.00
C LYS A 180 13.02 4.63 -15.26
N GLN A 181 11.78 4.21 -15.19
CA GLN A 181 10.62 5.08 -15.42
C GLN A 181 10.47 6.12 -14.31
N VAL A 182 10.80 5.78 -13.05
CA VAL A 182 10.87 6.74 -11.95
C VAL A 182 11.87 7.86 -12.27
N ASP A 183 13.09 7.50 -12.69
CA ASP A 183 14.13 8.47 -13.01
C ASP A 183 13.78 9.36 -14.22
N GLU A 184 13.21 8.77 -15.27
CA GLU A 184 12.76 9.48 -16.46
C GLU A 184 11.62 10.47 -16.13
N THR A 185 10.65 10.02 -15.33
CA THR A 185 9.51 10.84 -14.92
C THR A 185 9.92 11.98 -13.98
N ALA A 186 10.81 11.71 -13.02
CA ALA A 186 11.33 12.74 -12.13
C ALA A 186 12.10 13.83 -12.93
N ARG A 187 12.96 13.43 -13.87
CA ARG A 187 13.67 14.35 -14.76
C ARG A 187 12.73 15.16 -15.66
N LEU A 188 11.67 14.56 -16.17
CA LEU A 188 10.64 15.25 -16.95
C LEU A 188 10.01 16.38 -16.13
N LEU A 189 9.57 16.10 -14.90
CA LEU A 189 8.96 17.09 -14.01
C LEU A 189 9.97 18.21 -13.65
N GLN A 190 11.20 17.84 -13.30
CA GLN A 190 12.27 18.79 -12.98
C GLN A 190 12.60 19.70 -14.17
N SER A 191 12.60 19.19 -15.40
CA SER A 191 12.85 19.99 -16.62
C SER A 191 11.77 21.04 -16.88
N ARG A 192 10.63 20.94 -16.21
CA ARG A 192 9.51 21.90 -16.24
C ARG A 192 9.45 22.80 -15.00
N GLY A 193 10.51 22.82 -14.19
CA GLY A 193 10.61 23.63 -12.99
C GLY A 193 9.86 23.10 -11.78
N ILE A 194 9.31 21.87 -11.85
CA ILE A 194 8.56 21.24 -10.76
C ILE A 194 9.56 20.62 -9.78
N ARG A 195 9.39 20.88 -8.48
CA ARG A 195 10.24 20.33 -7.40
C ARG A 195 9.90 18.86 -7.18
N ALA A 196 10.48 17.96 -7.98
CA ALA A 196 10.27 16.52 -7.93
C ALA A 196 11.54 15.79 -7.48
N ALA A 197 11.37 14.65 -6.77
CA ALA A 197 12.45 13.74 -6.41
C ALA A 197 12.09 12.30 -6.74
N ALA A 198 13.11 11.50 -7.06
CA ALA A 198 12.97 10.06 -7.32
C ALA A 198 13.12 9.26 -6.03
N TYR A 199 12.38 8.14 -5.91
CA TYR A 199 12.52 7.18 -4.83
C TYR A 199 12.35 5.74 -5.31
N HIS A 200 13.40 4.94 -5.22
CA HIS A 200 13.37 3.51 -5.55
C HIS A 200 14.54 2.76 -4.90
N ALA A 201 14.47 1.43 -4.87
CA ALA A 201 15.42 0.57 -4.15
C ALA A 201 16.87 0.66 -4.66
N LYS A 202 17.09 1.08 -5.92
CA LYS A 202 18.44 1.19 -6.50
C LYS A 202 19.19 2.49 -6.12
N LEU A 203 18.50 3.46 -5.50
CA LEU A 203 19.16 4.67 -4.99
C LEU A 203 19.94 4.35 -3.71
N ASP A 204 21.02 5.07 -3.49
CA ASP A 204 21.76 4.99 -2.24
C ASP A 204 20.88 5.32 -1.03
N ALA A 205 21.14 4.64 0.09
CA ALA A 205 20.32 4.78 1.29
C ALA A 205 20.25 6.23 1.81
N GLU A 206 21.36 6.99 1.69
CA GLU A 206 21.38 8.40 2.08
C GLU A 206 20.55 9.28 1.16
N VAL A 207 20.63 9.04 -0.16
CA VAL A 207 19.81 9.76 -1.15
C VAL A 207 18.33 9.47 -0.93
N ARG A 208 17.97 8.21 -0.69
CA ARG A 208 16.57 7.82 -0.39
C ARG A 208 16.06 8.55 0.85
N ARG A 209 16.84 8.55 1.93
CA ARG A 209 16.47 9.22 3.17
C ARG A 209 16.31 10.73 2.94
N LYS A 210 17.30 11.36 2.28
CA LYS A 210 17.23 12.79 1.97
C LYS A 210 15.98 13.14 1.16
N ASN A 211 15.69 12.39 0.08
CA ASN A 211 14.52 12.65 -0.76
C ASN A 211 13.21 12.47 0.01
N GLN A 212 13.14 11.46 0.89
CA GLN A 212 11.99 11.24 1.77
C GLN A 212 11.82 12.41 2.75
N ASP A 213 12.87 12.83 3.43
CA ASP A 213 12.84 13.98 4.35
C ASP A 213 12.45 15.26 3.61
N ASP A 214 13.01 15.49 2.41
CA ASP A 214 12.69 16.66 1.59
C ASP A 214 11.21 16.69 1.17
N PHE A 215 10.61 15.53 0.92
CA PHE A 215 9.17 15.42 0.64
C PHE A 215 8.32 15.63 1.90
N LEU A 216 8.71 15.04 3.02
CA LEU A 216 7.98 15.19 4.30
C LEU A 216 7.93 16.64 4.77
N TYR A 217 9.02 17.39 4.56
CA TYR A 217 9.16 18.80 4.98
C TYR A 217 8.84 19.80 3.86
N ASP A 218 8.11 19.42 2.81
CA ASP A 218 7.64 20.27 1.70
C ASP A 218 8.76 20.94 0.87
N ARG A 219 10.03 20.50 1.01
CA ARG A 219 11.13 20.93 0.14
C ARG A 219 11.01 20.37 -1.26
N VAL A 220 10.46 19.16 -1.39
CA VAL A 220 10.05 18.51 -2.62
C VAL A 220 8.53 18.46 -2.67
N GLN A 221 7.95 18.85 -3.78
CA GLN A 221 6.51 18.88 -4.00
C GLN A 221 5.99 17.51 -4.45
N ILE A 222 6.73 16.85 -5.35
CA ILE A 222 6.28 15.59 -5.95
C ILE A 222 7.33 14.50 -5.72
N MET A 223 6.88 13.41 -5.12
CA MET A 223 7.67 12.19 -5.05
C MET A 223 7.30 11.26 -6.20
N VAL A 224 8.28 10.96 -7.05
CA VAL A 224 8.14 9.95 -8.12
C VAL A 224 8.77 8.66 -7.64
N ALA A 225 8.01 7.58 -7.54
CA ALA A 225 8.49 6.39 -6.86
C ALA A 225 7.99 5.06 -7.45
N THR A 226 8.69 3.98 -7.13
CA THR A 226 8.13 2.63 -7.19
C THR A 226 7.30 2.34 -5.92
N ASN A 227 6.63 1.20 -5.87
CA ASN A 227 5.93 0.70 -4.67
C ASN A 227 6.82 0.62 -3.40
N ALA A 228 8.16 0.71 -3.56
CA ALA A 228 9.09 0.80 -2.43
C ALA A 228 8.91 2.09 -1.59
N PHE A 229 8.31 3.14 -2.19
CA PHE A 229 7.95 4.36 -1.48
C PHE A 229 6.53 4.24 -0.99
N GLY A 230 6.37 4.02 0.26
CA GLY A 230 5.00 3.99 0.69
C GLY A 230 4.78 3.43 2.07
N MET A 231 5.24 2.25 2.35
CA MET A 231 5.07 1.68 3.67
C MET A 231 5.82 2.53 4.70
N GLY A 232 5.08 3.14 5.64
CA GLY A 232 5.64 3.98 6.70
C GLY A 232 5.73 5.48 6.43
N ILE A 233 5.22 5.98 5.31
CA ILE A 233 5.16 7.43 5.07
C ILE A 233 3.84 7.97 5.59
N ASP A 234 3.96 8.87 6.56
CA ASP A 234 2.84 9.58 7.15
C ASP A 234 2.94 11.09 6.85
N LYS A 235 2.51 11.45 5.64
CA LYS A 235 2.35 12.84 5.21
C LYS A 235 0.86 13.13 5.01
N PRO A 236 0.23 13.90 5.88
CA PRO A 236 -1.23 14.08 5.87
C PRO A 236 -1.72 14.90 4.67
N ASN A 237 -0.92 15.84 4.18
CA ASN A 237 -1.30 16.82 3.17
C ASN A 237 -0.97 16.42 1.72
N VAL A 238 -0.90 15.15 1.39
CA VAL A 238 -0.80 14.68 0.00
C VAL A 238 -2.15 14.91 -0.70
N ARG A 239 -2.17 15.81 -1.69
CA ARG A 239 -3.42 16.18 -2.40
C ARG A 239 -3.73 15.30 -3.60
N PHE A 240 -2.73 14.63 -4.18
CA PHE A 240 -2.96 13.71 -5.27
C PHE A 240 -1.98 12.54 -5.27
N VAL A 241 -2.49 11.41 -5.77
CA VAL A 241 -1.69 10.23 -6.11
C VAL A 241 -1.98 9.87 -7.56
N ILE A 242 -0.94 9.83 -8.39
CA ILE A 242 -1.05 9.41 -9.79
C ILE A 242 -0.33 8.09 -9.97
N HIS A 243 -1.04 7.09 -10.44
CA HIS A 243 -0.45 5.85 -10.93
C HIS A 243 -0.13 6.00 -12.41
N TYR A 244 1.15 6.21 -12.72
CA TYR A 244 1.62 6.30 -14.11
C TYR A 244 1.49 4.96 -14.85
N ASN A 245 1.61 3.86 -14.12
CA ASN A 245 1.31 2.52 -14.58
C ASN A 245 0.27 1.88 -13.66
N MET A 246 -0.48 0.92 -14.21
CA MET A 246 -1.42 0.12 -13.45
C MET A 246 -0.66 -0.70 -12.38
N PRO A 247 -1.06 -0.66 -11.10
CA PRO A 247 -0.55 -1.56 -10.07
C PRO A 247 -0.88 -3.03 -10.38
N LYS A 248 -0.15 -3.94 -9.74
CA LYS A 248 -0.31 -5.38 -9.95
C LYS A 248 -1.67 -5.93 -9.47
N ASP A 249 -2.25 -5.31 -8.45
CA ASP A 249 -3.50 -5.71 -7.81
C ASP A 249 -4.24 -4.52 -7.19
N LEU A 250 -5.49 -4.72 -6.81
CA LEU A 250 -6.36 -3.68 -6.29
C LEU A 250 -6.01 -3.30 -4.85
N GLU A 251 -5.44 -4.22 -4.08
CA GLU A 251 -4.96 -3.98 -2.72
C GLU A 251 -3.78 -3.02 -2.72
N SER A 252 -2.80 -3.23 -3.61
CA SER A 252 -1.67 -2.31 -3.80
C SER A 252 -2.17 -0.93 -4.24
N TYR A 253 -3.10 -0.90 -5.20
CA TYR A 253 -3.71 0.36 -5.64
C TYR A 253 -4.39 1.10 -4.48
N TYR A 254 -5.19 0.39 -3.67
CA TYR A 254 -5.88 0.99 -2.53
C TYR A 254 -4.92 1.55 -1.48
N GLN A 255 -3.88 0.81 -1.13
CA GLN A 255 -2.86 1.27 -0.17
C GLN A 255 -2.08 2.49 -0.69
N GLU A 256 -1.71 2.49 -1.97
CA GLU A 256 -0.96 3.57 -2.60
C GLU A 256 -1.84 4.81 -2.77
N ALA A 257 -3.05 4.68 -3.29
CA ALA A 257 -4.04 5.74 -3.42
C ALA A 257 -4.46 6.32 -2.06
N GLY A 258 -4.58 5.46 -1.04
CA GLY A 258 -4.96 5.82 0.32
C GLY A 258 -3.96 6.72 1.06
N ARG A 259 -2.79 7.01 0.46
CA ARG A 259 -1.84 8.02 0.97
C ARG A 259 -2.31 9.44 0.74
N ALA A 260 -3.21 9.65 -0.23
CA ALA A 260 -3.83 10.93 -0.45
C ALA A 260 -4.81 11.27 0.68
N GLY A 261 -4.88 12.54 1.06
CA GLY A 261 -5.90 13.09 1.93
C GLY A 261 -6.05 12.44 3.30
N ARG A 262 -4.96 12.08 3.97
CA ARG A 262 -5.01 11.50 5.33
C ARG A 262 -5.55 12.47 6.38
N ASP A 263 -5.47 13.75 6.10
CA ASP A 263 -6.07 14.83 6.89
C ASP A 263 -7.58 14.99 6.65
N GLY A 264 -8.20 14.15 5.82
CA GLY A 264 -9.63 14.21 5.49
C GLY A 264 -10.00 15.23 4.42
N LEU A 265 -9.05 16.04 3.93
CA LEU A 265 -9.32 17.02 2.87
C LEU A 265 -9.48 16.36 1.49
N PRO A 266 -10.26 16.96 0.57
CA PRO A 266 -10.45 16.46 -0.78
C PRO A 266 -9.11 16.20 -1.48
N SER A 267 -8.96 15.03 -2.08
CA SER A 267 -7.73 14.60 -2.75
C SER A 267 -8.04 13.68 -3.92
N ARG A 268 -7.13 13.61 -4.89
CA ARG A 268 -7.35 12.92 -6.17
C ARG A 268 -6.47 11.69 -6.31
N CYS A 269 -7.07 10.59 -6.78
CA CYS A 269 -6.39 9.34 -7.09
C CYS A 269 -6.62 9.02 -8.56
N ILE A 270 -5.59 9.16 -9.39
CA ILE A 270 -5.69 9.07 -10.85
C ILE A 270 -4.84 7.90 -11.33
N LEU A 271 -5.45 7.03 -12.12
CA LEU A 271 -4.78 5.90 -12.77
C LEU A 271 -4.67 6.13 -14.27
N LEU A 272 -3.44 6.19 -14.80
CA LEU A 272 -3.15 6.22 -16.23
C LEU A 272 -3.00 4.78 -16.73
N TYR A 273 -4.07 4.22 -17.27
CA TYR A 273 -4.12 2.84 -17.73
C TYR A 273 -3.70 2.70 -19.19
N SER A 274 -2.91 1.68 -19.48
CA SER A 274 -2.58 1.20 -20.81
C SER A 274 -2.63 -0.33 -20.87
N GLY A 275 -3.06 -0.90 -21.98
CA GLY A 275 -3.04 -2.36 -22.18
C GLY A 275 -1.62 -2.97 -22.08
N THR A 276 -0.57 -2.17 -22.27
CA THR A 276 0.82 -2.61 -22.07
C THR A 276 1.13 -2.88 -20.60
N ASP A 277 0.44 -2.22 -19.66
CA ASP A 277 0.65 -2.43 -18.23
C ASP A 277 0.32 -3.87 -17.84
N VAL A 278 -0.78 -4.43 -18.38
CA VAL A 278 -1.18 -5.84 -18.16
C VAL A 278 -0.09 -6.80 -18.65
N ARG A 279 0.49 -6.54 -19.84
CA ARG A 279 1.57 -7.41 -20.37
C ARG A 279 2.81 -7.36 -19.51
N THR A 280 3.16 -6.16 -19.01
CA THR A 280 4.30 -5.96 -18.13
C THR A 280 4.12 -6.72 -16.81
N ILE A 281 2.94 -6.66 -16.21
CA ILE A 281 2.66 -7.37 -14.95
C ILE A 281 2.70 -8.88 -15.17
N ARG A 282 2.10 -9.40 -16.25
CA ARG A 282 2.19 -10.83 -16.59
C ARG A 282 3.63 -11.29 -16.75
N PHE A 283 4.44 -10.52 -17.47
CA PHE A 283 5.87 -10.82 -17.60
C PHE A 283 6.56 -10.95 -16.23
N PHE A 284 6.22 -10.12 -15.25
CA PHE A 284 6.77 -10.26 -13.89
C PHE A 284 6.25 -11.48 -13.16
N ILE A 285 4.98 -11.85 -13.33
CA ILE A 285 4.40 -13.09 -12.76
C ILE A 285 5.12 -14.31 -13.33
N ASP A 286 5.30 -14.38 -14.65
CA ASP A 286 6.00 -15.47 -15.33
C ASP A 286 7.45 -15.58 -14.87
N LYS A 287 8.15 -14.44 -14.76
CA LYS A 287 9.53 -14.39 -14.27
C LYS A 287 9.68 -14.84 -12.82
N GLU A 288 8.70 -14.57 -11.98
CA GLU A 288 8.69 -15.02 -10.58
C GLU A 288 8.47 -16.54 -10.49
N MET A 289 7.67 -17.12 -11.39
CA MET A 289 7.53 -18.57 -11.53
C MET A 289 8.83 -19.28 -11.95
N GLU A 290 9.58 -18.67 -12.86
CA GLU A 290 10.85 -19.21 -13.36
C GLU A 290 12.01 -19.06 -12.37
N ALA A 291 11.91 -18.13 -11.41
CA ALA A 291 12.98 -17.84 -10.46
C ALA A 291 13.27 -19.05 -9.56
N ASP A 292 14.56 -19.35 -9.38
CA ASP A 292 15.02 -20.39 -8.44
C ASP A 292 15.03 -19.80 -7.01
N ASN A 293 13.87 -19.84 -6.35
CA ASN A 293 13.67 -19.36 -4.99
C ASN A 293 13.47 -20.49 -3.96
N GLY A 294 13.78 -21.74 -4.35
CA GLY A 294 13.69 -22.93 -3.49
C GLY A 294 12.25 -23.38 -3.16
N LEU A 295 11.23 -22.75 -3.77
CA LEU A 295 9.83 -23.16 -3.56
C LEU A 295 9.46 -24.32 -4.49
N PRO A 296 8.63 -25.29 -4.04
CA PRO A 296 8.07 -26.35 -4.87
C PRO A 296 7.28 -25.80 -6.07
N ALA A 297 7.26 -26.54 -7.17
CA ALA A 297 6.64 -26.11 -8.41
C ALA A 297 5.12 -25.89 -8.29
N ASP A 298 4.44 -26.70 -7.49
CA ASP A 298 3.01 -26.59 -7.19
C ASP A 298 2.70 -25.32 -6.39
N VAL A 299 3.53 -24.96 -5.44
CA VAL A 299 3.41 -23.72 -4.66
C VAL A 299 3.59 -22.48 -5.57
N LYS A 300 4.57 -22.51 -6.47
CA LYS A 300 4.79 -21.43 -7.46
C LYS A 300 3.60 -21.29 -8.40
N ALA A 301 3.09 -22.43 -8.94
CA ALA A 301 1.94 -22.43 -9.84
C ALA A 301 0.69 -21.84 -9.16
N GLU A 302 0.44 -22.19 -7.90
CA GLU A 302 -0.69 -21.66 -7.14
C GLU A 302 -0.52 -20.16 -6.86
N ALA A 303 0.68 -19.69 -6.52
CA ALA A 303 0.98 -18.28 -6.34
C ALA A 303 0.76 -17.46 -7.63
N ALA A 304 1.20 -17.99 -8.78
CA ALA A 304 0.98 -17.36 -10.07
C ALA A 304 -0.50 -17.31 -10.45
N ARG A 305 -1.26 -18.39 -10.21
CA ARG A 305 -2.70 -18.41 -10.44
C ARG A 305 -3.41 -17.33 -9.62
N LYS A 306 -3.03 -17.16 -8.35
CA LYS A 306 -3.56 -16.11 -7.48
C LYS A 306 -3.18 -14.71 -7.95
N ALA A 307 -1.94 -14.53 -8.43
CA ALA A 307 -1.48 -13.26 -8.97
C ALA A 307 -2.25 -12.88 -10.26
N GLU A 308 -2.50 -13.84 -11.16
CA GLU A 308 -3.32 -13.62 -12.37
C GLU A 308 -4.77 -13.26 -12.02
N GLU A 309 -5.35 -13.88 -10.98
CA GLU A 309 -6.70 -13.54 -10.52
C GLU A 309 -6.77 -12.09 -10.02
N ARG A 310 -5.81 -11.66 -9.19
CA ARG A 310 -5.72 -10.28 -8.70
C ARG A 310 -5.50 -9.29 -9.85
N LEU A 311 -4.63 -9.62 -10.81
CA LEU A 311 -4.41 -8.81 -12.02
C LEU A 311 -5.70 -8.65 -12.83
N ARG A 312 -6.52 -9.68 -12.92
CA ARG A 312 -7.82 -9.63 -13.60
C ARG A 312 -8.77 -8.62 -12.92
N TYR A 313 -8.87 -8.63 -11.58
CA TYR A 313 -9.67 -7.64 -10.85
C TYR A 313 -9.16 -6.22 -11.07
N MET A 314 -7.85 -6.00 -11.01
CA MET A 314 -7.26 -4.68 -11.27
C MET A 314 -7.50 -4.21 -12.71
N THR A 315 -7.45 -5.13 -13.68
CA THR A 315 -7.77 -4.83 -15.09
C THR A 315 -9.23 -4.43 -15.25
N PHE A 316 -10.15 -5.15 -14.61
CA PHE A 316 -11.58 -4.79 -14.62
C PHE A 316 -11.84 -3.44 -13.97
N TYR A 317 -11.21 -3.14 -12.84
CA TYR A 317 -11.26 -1.82 -12.22
C TYR A 317 -10.79 -0.72 -13.17
N SER A 318 -9.67 -0.94 -13.86
CA SER A 318 -9.06 0.04 -14.77
C SER A 318 -9.89 0.31 -16.03
N THR A 319 -10.80 -0.59 -16.37
CA THR A 319 -11.58 -0.54 -17.65
C THR A 319 -13.08 -0.42 -17.45
N THR A 320 -13.57 -0.52 -16.21
CA THR A 320 -15.00 -0.44 -15.93
C THR A 320 -15.59 0.93 -16.25
N GLN A 321 -16.86 0.94 -16.62
CA GLN A 321 -17.68 2.16 -16.73
C GLN A 321 -18.63 2.32 -15.53
N LYS A 322 -18.61 1.36 -14.59
CA LYS A 322 -19.38 1.42 -13.35
C LYS A 322 -18.64 2.23 -12.31
N CYS A 323 -19.33 2.60 -11.23
CA CYS A 323 -18.77 3.36 -10.12
C CYS A 323 -17.46 2.72 -9.58
N LEU A 324 -16.36 3.46 -9.67
CA LEU A 324 -15.03 2.99 -9.25
C LEU A 324 -14.97 2.71 -7.75
N ARG A 325 -15.57 3.58 -6.93
CA ARG A 325 -15.62 3.42 -5.47
C ARG A 325 -16.39 2.17 -5.09
N ARG A 326 -17.59 1.94 -5.68
CA ARG A 326 -18.37 0.73 -5.44
C ARG A 326 -17.60 -0.52 -5.82
N PHE A 327 -16.90 -0.50 -6.95
CA PHE A 327 -16.10 -1.64 -7.38
C PHE A 327 -15.05 -2.01 -6.32
N MET A 328 -14.33 -1.01 -5.81
CA MET A 328 -13.29 -1.18 -4.80
C MET A 328 -13.86 -1.67 -3.47
N LEU A 329 -14.91 -1.03 -2.95
CA LEU A 329 -15.54 -1.41 -1.69
C LEU A 329 -16.10 -2.83 -1.73
N ASN A 330 -16.78 -3.20 -2.82
CA ASN A 330 -17.29 -4.56 -3.02
C ASN A 330 -16.16 -5.61 -3.07
N TYR A 331 -15.00 -5.25 -3.65
CA TYR A 331 -13.84 -6.14 -3.65
C TYR A 331 -13.37 -6.48 -2.23
N PHE A 332 -13.39 -5.51 -1.32
CA PHE A 332 -13.07 -5.70 0.10
C PHE A 332 -14.22 -6.26 0.93
N GLY A 333 -15.38 -6.54 0.31
CA GLY A 333 -16.55 -7.10 0.98
C GLY A 333 -17.41 -6.07 1.71
N GLU A 334 -17.24 -4.77 1.39
CA GLU A 334 -18.04 -3.68 1.95
C GLU A 334 -19.17 -3.30 1.00
N ALA A 335 -20.40 -3.21 1.53
CA ALA A 335 -21.55 -2.77 0.75
C ALA A 335 -21.42 -1.29 0.40
N ALA A 336 -21.69 -0.93 -0.86
CA ALA A 336 -21.57 0.43 -1.35
C ALA A 336 -22.76 0.83 -2.21
N PRO A 337 -23.15 2.13 -2.22
CA PRO A 337 -24.21 2.62 -3.07
C PRO A 337 -23.86 2.43 -4.55
N GLU A 338 -24.88 2.37 -5.41
CA GLU A 338 -24.69 2.13 -6.83
C GLU A 338 -23.85 3.22 -7.51
N LYS A 339 -24.02 4.46 -7.08
CA LYS A 339 -23.24 5.62 -7.50
C LYS A 339 -22.68 6.35 -6.28
N CYS A 340 -21.42 6.71 -6.32
CA CYS A 340 -20.79 7.46 -5.23
C CYS A 340 -20.83 8.99 -5.45
N GLY A 341 -21.16 9.47 -6.64
CA GLY A 341 -21.12 10.90 -6.98
C GLY A 341 -19.73 11.56 -6.99
N ASN A 342 -18.67 10.79 -6.65
CA ASN A 342 -17.30 11.31 -6.51
C ASN A 342 -16.27 10.37 -7.15
N CYS A 343 -16.51 9.97 -8.40
CA CYS A 343 -15.53 9.29 -9.26
C CYS A 343 -15.77 9.62 -10.72
N SER A 344 -14.76 9.43 -11.58
CA SER A 344 -14.84 9.78 -12.99
C SER A 344 -16.03 9.13 -13.72
N CYS A 345 -16.34 7.85 -13.41
CA CYS A 345 -17.45 7.16 -14.05
C CYS A 345 -18.82 7.72 -13.65
N CYS A 346 -19.01 8.08 -12.38
CA CYS A 346 -20.28 8.67 -11.91
C CYS A 346 -20.50 10.06 -12.52
N LEU A 347 -19.47 10.93 -12.50
CA LEU A 347 -19.57 12.29 -13.06
C LEU A 347 -19.77 12.27 -14.57
N PHE A 348 -19.09 11.37 -15.30
CA PHE A 348 -19.30 11.22 -16.74
C PHE A 348 -20.73 10.76 -17.08
N ALA A 349 -21.29 9.83 -16.29
CA ALA A 349 -22.66 9.38 -16.48
C ALA A 349 -23.70 10.49 -16.19
N GLU A 350 -23.44 11.38 -15.24
CA GLU A 350 -24.28 12.52 -14.92
C GLU A 350 -24.24 13.58 -16.03
N GLN A 351 -23.06 13.90 -16.57
CA GLN A 351 -22.89 14.83 -17.67
C GLN A 351 -23.64 14.37 -18.92
N ASN A 352 -23.46 13.10 -19.30
CA ASN A 352 -24.17 12.54 -20.47
C ASN A 352 -25.69 12.44 -20.27
N ALA A 353 -26.18 12.26 -19.04
CA ALA A 353 -27.61 12.26 -18.75
C ALA A 353 -28.24 13.67 -18.87
N GLN A 354 -27.46 14.71 -18.63
CA GLN A 354 -27.90 16.09 -18.78
C GLN A 354 -27.89 16.56 -20.25
N GLU A 355 -27.03 16.00 -21.12
CA GLU A 355 -26.96 16.29 -22.55
C GLU A 355 -28.11 15.65 -23.36
N VAL A 356 -28.80 14.65 -22.80
CA VAL A 356 -30.02 14.11 -23.39
C VAL A 356 -31.22 14.90 -22.86
N GLU A 357 -31.40 16.14 -23.36
CA GLU A 357 -32.69 16.81 -23.23
C GLU A 357 -33.78 15.92 -23.85
N PRO A 358 -34.92 15.72 -23.18
CA PRO A 358 -36.04 15.03 -23.82
C PRO A 358 -36.49 15.88 -25.01
N VAL A 359 -36.26 15.37 -26.22
CA VAL A 359 -36.86 15.96 -27.43
C VAL A 359 -38.35 15.91 -27.20
N SER A 360 -38.93 17.06 -26.91
CA SER A 360 -40.38 17.21 -26.84
C SER A 360 -40.93 16.94 -28.25
N TYR A 361 -41.47 15.75 -28.45
CA TYR A 361 -42.30 15.47 -29.63
C TYR A 361 -43.59 16.27 -29.51
N THR A 362 -43.60 17.47 -30.05
CA THR A 362 -44.83 18.16 -30.39
C THR A 362 -45.54 17.34 -31.47
N HIS A 363 -46.72 16.91 -31.15
CA HIS A 363 -47.61 16.15 -32.04
C HIS A 363 -47.69 16.77 -33.41
N LEU A 364 -47.16 16.08 -34.42
CA LEU A 364 -47.59 16.28 -35.82
C LEU A 364 -48.95 15.62 -35.98
N THR A 365 -50.01 16.44 -35.89
CA THR A 365 -51.35 16.03 -36.36
C THR A 365 -51.30 15.85 -37.86
N LEU A 366 -51.57 14.64 -38.35
CA LEU A 366 -51.79 14.34 -39.73
C LEU A 366 -53.11 15.04 -40.18
N PRO A 367 -53.15 15.74 -41.33
CA PRO A 367 -54.39 16.25 -41.90
C PRO A 367 -55.18 15.05 -42.43
N THR A 368 -56.47 15.01 -42.08
CA THR A 368 -57.50 14.14 -42.62
C THR A 368 -57.77 14.36 -44.11
#